data_aeaf5cdd1f06f0b0acd5038c6f17e2f0
#
_entry.id   aeaf5cdd1f06f0b0acd5038c6f17e2f0
#
_cell.length_a   1.000
_cell.length_b   1.000
_cell.length_c   1.000
_cell.angle_alpha   90.00
_cell.angle_beta   90.00
_cell.angle_gamma   90.00
#
_symmetry.space_group_name_H-M   'P 1'
#
loop_
_entity.id
_entity.type
_entity.pdbx_description
1 polymer ?
#
loop_
_entity_poly.entity_id
_entity_poly.type
_entity_poly.pdbx_seq_one_letter_code
_entity_poly.pdbx_strand_id
1 'polypeptide(L)'
;PLAGHNRGMANGANRMVFLGFGKYARADKIYALEPLTGDDRGGGRRTRVWIEGVPDPIIAGRTERTILHEMGQGAAANTQIIDSALDLAERIASGAESGRVDLADLGRRARRLLEATAKPEDDEKLF
;
A
#
# COMPACT_ATOMS: atom_id res chain seq x y z
N PRO A 1 -30.00 7.26 15.46
CA PRO A 1 -29.59 6.00 14.84
C PRO A 1 -28.43 6.18 13.88
N LEU A 2 -28.53 7.16 13.04
CA LEU A 2 -27.45 7.44 12.12
C LEU A 2 -26.20 7.89 12.83
N ALA A 3 -26.36 8.59 13.94
CA ALA A 3 -25.23 9.07 14.69
C ALA A 3 -24.39 7.93 15.24
N GLY A 4 -25.06 6.91 15.75
CA GLY A 4 -24.32 5.76 16.28
C GLY A 4 -23.60 5.00 15.19
N HIS A 5 -24.23 4.91 14.05
CA HIS A 5 -23.66 4.24 12.90
C HIS A 5 -22.45 5.00 12.35
N ASN A 6 -22.57 6.31 12.28
CA ASN A 6 -21.50 7.13 11.75
C ASN A 6 -20.32 7.24 12.71
N ARG A 7 -20.58 7.02 13.97
CA ARG A 7 -19.58 7.20 15.01
C ARG A 7 -18.38 6.28 14.82
N GLY A 8 -18.63 5.04 14.43
CA GLY A 8 -17.54 4.11 14.18
C GLY A 8 -16.66 4.56 13.04
N MET A 9 -17.27 5.04 11.97
CA MET A 9 -16.52 5.55 10.82
C MET A 9 -15.79 6.84 11.17
N ALA A 10 -16.45 7.69 11.95
CA ALA A 10 -15.82 8.94 12.35
C ALA A 10 -14.57 8.70 13.19
N ASN A 11 -14.62 7.70 14.06
CA ASN A 11 -13.45 7.37 14.87
C ASN A 11 -12.26 6.96 14.01
N GLY A 12 -12.52 6.16 12.98
CA GLY A 12 -11.47 5.78 12.05
C GLY A 12 -10.97 6.96 11.23
N ALA A 13 -11.91 7.81 10.79
CA ALA A 13 -11.58 8.95 9.95
C ALA A 13 -10.72 9.96 10.69
N ASN A 14 -10.96 10.12 12.00
CA ASN A 14 -10.23 11.10 12.82
C ASN A 14 -8.91 10.58 13.34
N ARG A 15 -8.60 9.33 13.05
CA ARG A 15 -7.36 8.74 13.53
C ARG A 15 -6.15 9.44 12.92
N MET A 16 -5.12 9.62 13.73
CA MET A 16 -3.84 10.11 13.23
C MET A 16 -3.02 8.95 12.73
N VAL A 17 -2.49 9.11 11.53
CA VAL A 17 -1.68 8.09 10.88
C VAL A 17 -0.23 8.55 10.88
N PHE A 18 0.65 7.70 11.36
CA PHE A 18 2.08 8.00 11.36
C PHE A 18 2.63 7.78 9.96
N LEU A 19 3.27 8.81 9.41
CA LEU A 19 3.82 8.75 8.05
C LEU A 19 5.31 8.48 8.02
N GLY A 20 5.95 8.41 9.17
CA GLY A 20 7.39 8.32 9.24
C GLY A 20 8.02 9.70 9.20
N PHE A 21 9.33 9.77 9.48
CA PHE A 21 10.05 11.03 9.50
C PHE A 21 9.44 12.05 10.47
N GLY A 22 8.80 11.56 11.53
CA GLY A 22 8.20 12.43 12.53
C GLY A 22 6.93 13.11 12.11
N LYS A 23 6.29 12.65 11.04
CA LYS A 23 5.09 13.29 10.50
C LYS A 23 3.86 12.45 10.73
N TYR A 24 2.75 13.12 11.00
CA TYR A 24 1.44 12.51 11.19
C TYR A 24 0.40 13.24 10.37
N ALA A 25 -0.64 12.55 9.96
CA ALA A 25 -1.75 13.15 9.25
C ALA A 25 -3.04 12.48 9.68
N ARG A 26 -4.14 13.21 9.61
CA ARG A 26 -5.44 12.62 9.90
C ARG A 26 -5.85 11.73 8.74
N ALA A 27 -6.37 10.55 9.07
CA ALA A 27 -6.77 9.60 8.04
C ALA A 27 -7.80 10.18 7.09
N ASP A 28 -8.73 11.00 7.60
CA ASP A 28 -9.79 11.55 6.76
C ASP A 28 -9.33 12.69 5.87
N LYS A 29 -8.09 13.14 6.01
CA LYS A 29 -7.53 14.19 5.18
C LYS A 29 -6.61 13.67 4.10
N ILE A 30 -6.24 12.40 4.16
CA ILE A 30 -5.42 11.77 3.14
C ILE A 30 -6.33 11.33 2.01
N TYR A 31 -6.10 11.86 0.81
CA TYR A 31 -6.99 11.53 -0.30
C TYR A 31 -6.29 10.79 -1.44
N ALA A 32 -4.98 10.67 -1.41
CA ALA A 32 -4.27 9.93 -2.45
C ALA A 32 -2.93 9.46 -1.94
N LEU A 33 -2.52 8.29 -2.40
CA LEU A 33 -1.23 7.70 -2.06
C LEU A 33 -0.60 7.18 -3.34
N GLU A 34 0.72 7.33 -3.43
CA GLU A 34 1.46 6.81 -4.57
C GLU A 34 2.77 6.21 -4.09
N PRO A 35 2.96 4.90 -4.26
CA PRO A 35 4.24 4.31 -3.87
C PRO A 35 5.35 4.83 -4.78
N LEU A 36 6.46 5.19 -4.17
CA LEU A 36 7.62 5.64 -4.92
C LEU A 36 8.51 4.43 -5.19
N THR A 37 8.86 4.27 -6.45
CA THR A 37 9.70 3.15 -6.88
C THR A 37 11.00 3.70 -7.43
N GLY A 38 11.99 2.82 -7.56
CA GLY A 38 13.28 3.23 -8.04
C GLY A 38 14.34 3.11 -6.95
N ASP A 39 15.57 3.19 -7.37
CA ASP A 39 16.70 2.90 -6.49
C ASP A 39 16.81 3.86 -5.33
N ASP A 40 16.52 5.12 -5.59
CA ASP A 40 16.68 6.16 -4.59
C ASP A 40 15.45 6.33 -3.72
N ARG A 41 14.53 5.39 -3.76
CA ARG A 41 13.25 5.51 -3.07
C ARG A 41 13.11 4.54 -1.90
N GLY A 42 14.20 4.06 -1.38
CA GLY A 42 14.15 3.19 -0.22
C GLY A 42 13.53 1.84 -0.49
N GLY A 43 13.70 1.32 -1.70
CA GLY A 43 13.19 -0.02 -2.02
C GLY A 43 11.68 -0.12 -1.99
N GLY A 44 10.99 0.96 -2.31
CA GLY A 44 9.53 0.95 -2.32
C GLY A 44 8.89 1.20 -0.98
N ARG A 45 9.70 1.59 0.00
CA ARG A 45 9.18 1.86 1.34
C ARG A 45 8.72 3.29 1.52
N ARG A 46 8.81 4.10 0.48
CA ARG A 46 8.39 5.49 0.55
C ARG A 46 7.14 5.68 -0.27
N THR A 47 6.29 6.55 0.22
CA THR A 47 5.00 6.81 -0.40
C THR A 47 4.78 8.31 -0.46
N ARG A 48 4.31 8.77 -1.62
CA ARG A 48 3.89 10.16 -1.75
C ARG A 48 2.45 10.24 -1.26
N VAL A 49 2.19 11.18 -0.36
CA VAL A 49 0.90 11.29 0.31
C VAL A 49 0.32 12.67 0.04
N TRP A 50 -0.89 12.72 -0.51
CA TRP A 50 -1.59 13.97 -0.73
C TRP A 50 -2.61 14.17 0.38
N ILE A 51 -2.55 15.34 1.00
CA ILE A 51 -3.37 15.66 2.17
C ILE A 51 -4.20 16.89 1.85
N GLU A 52 -5.47 16.82 2.14
CA GLU A 52 -6.40 17.93 1.89
C GLU A 52 -5.91 19.17 2.61
N GLY A 53 -5.84 20.27 1.87
CA GLY A 53 -5.38 21.54 2.42
C GLY A 53 -3.88 21.75 2.38
N VAL A 54 -3.11 20.75 1.98
CA VAL A 54 -1.67 20.86 1.85
C VAL A 54 -1.34 20.80 0.36
N PRO A 55 -0.80 21.91 -0.21
CA PRO A 55 -0.61 21.98 -1.66
C PRO A 55 0.34 20.92 -2.23
N ASP A 56 1.44 20.69 -1.53
CA ASP A 56 2.45 19.75 -2.03
C ASP A 56 2.33 18.41 -1.31
N PRO A 57 2.54 17.32 -2.03
CA PRO A 57 2.49 16.00 -1.39
C PRO A 57 3.64 15.84 -0.40
N ILE A 58 3.42 15.02 0.59
CA ILE A 58 4.40 14.71 1.61
C ILE A 58 5.00 13.34 1.32
N ILE A 59 6.30 13.23 1.49
CA ILE A 59 6.96 11.93 1.33
C ILE A 59 6.92 11.22 2.67
N ALA A 60 6.26 10.07 2.70
CA ALA A 60 6.17 9.25 3.88
C ALA A 60 7.27 8.19 3.84
N GLY A 61 7.78 7.84 5.00
CA GLY A 61 8.81 6.80 5.13
C GLY A 61 8.23 5.43 5.37
N ARG A 62 6.99 5.22 4.95
CA ARG A 62 6.29 3.96 5.14
C ARG A 62 5.65 3.53 3.84
N THR A 63 5.37 2.24 3.73
CA THR A 63 4.76 1.72 2.51
C THR A 63 3.31 2.15 2.41
N GLU A 64 2.84 2.22 1.19
CA GLU A 64 1.44 2.50 0.90
C GLU A 64 0.53 1.54 1.65
N ARG A 65 0.89 0.27 1.68
CA ARG A 65 0.10 -0.76 2.34
C ARG A 65 -0.02 -0.49 3.83
N THR A 66 1.08 -0.10 4.47
CA THR A 66 1.08 0.20 5.89
C THR A 66 0.19 1.40 6.19
N ILE A 67 0.31 2.45 5.38
CA ILE A 67 -0.50 3.65 5.57
C ILE A 67 -1.98 3.33 5.41
N LEU A 68 -2.35 2.62 4.36
CA LEU A 68 -3.75 2.24 4.13
C LEU A 68 -4.29 1.42 5.28
N HIS A 69 -3.47 0.51 5.78
CA HIS A 69 -3.88 -0.35 6.88
C HIS A 69 -4.18 0.50 8.13
N GLU A 70 -3.32 1.45 8.42
CA GLU A 70 -3.52 2.31 9.59
C GLU A 70 -4.66 3.29 9.41
N MET A 71 -5.01 3.59 8.18
CA MET A 71 -6.18 4.41 7.90
C MET A 71 -7.50 3.63 8.08
N GLY A 72 -7.40 2.32 8.36
CA GLY A 72 -8.57 1.49 8.42
C GLY A 72 -9.03 0.99 7.06
N GLN A 73 -8.15 1.07 6.06
CA GLN A 73 -8.46 0.69 4.69
C GLN A 73 -7.74 -0.58 4.30
N GLY A 74 -7.76 -1.57 5.19
CA GLY A 74 -7.08 -2.83 4.93
C GLY A 74 -7.57 -3.53 3.68
N ALA A 75 -8.87 -3.42 3.40
CA ALA A 75 -9.43 -4.03 2.19
C ALA A 75 -8.84 -3.40 0.94
N ALA A 76 -8.67 -2.06 0.96
CA ALA A 76 -8.08 -1.38 -0.18
C ALA A 76 -6.63 -1.78 -0.37
N ALA A 77 -5.90 -1.96 0.73
CA ALA A 77 -4.52 -2.41 0.66
C ALA A 77 -4.43 -3.80 0.03
N ASN A 78 -5.40 -4.66 0.33
CA ASN A 78 -5.41 -6.02 -0.20
C ASN A 78 -5.80 -6.07 -1.67
N THR A 79 -6.50 -5.06 -2.17
CA THR A 79 -6.93 -5.03 -3.57
C THR A 79 -5.74 -5.12 -4.52
N GLN A 80 -4.68 -4.37 -4.24
CA GLN A 80 -3.48 -4.42 -5.07
C GLN A 80 -2.83 -5.78 -5.06
N ILE A 81 -2.83 -6.42 -3.91
CA ILE A 81 -2.26 -7.76 -3.78
C ILE A 81 -3.05 -8.75 -4.64
N ILE A 82 -4.36 -8.65 -4.58
CA ILE A 82 -5.23 -9.53 -5.37
C ILE A 82 -5.00 -9.30 -6.86
N ASP A 83 -4.94 -8.05 -7.29
CA ASP A 83 -4.70 -7.74 -8.69
C ASP A 83 -3.37 -8.31 -9.16
N SER A 84 -2.34 -8.17 -8.35
CA SER A 84 -1.02 -8.70 -8.70
C SER A 84 -1.02 -10.22 -8.77
N ALA A 85 -1.76 -10.86 -7.86
CA ALA A 85 -1.87 -12.32 -7.86
C ALA A 85 -2.60 -12.81 -9.10
N LEU A 86 -3.67 -12.13 -9.49
CA LEU A 86 -4.41 -12.49 -10.69
C LEU A 86 -3.57 -12.29 -11.94
N ASP A 87 -2.81 -11.21 -12.01
CA ASP A 87 -1.93 -10.97 -13.15
C ASP A 87 -0.89 -12.08 -13.25
N LEU A 88 -0.31 -12.48 -12.13
CA LEU A 88 0.66 -13.56 -12.11
C LEU A 88 0.01 -14.87 -12.59
N ALA A 89 -1.19 -15.16 -12.11
CA ALA A 89 -1.90 -16.36 -12.50
C ALA A 89 -2.18 -16.37 -13.99
N GLU A 90 -2.56 -15.23 -14.57
CA GLU A 90 -2.81 -15.13 -15.99
C GLU A 90 -1.55 -15.39 -16.81
N ARG A 91 -0.42 -14.87 -16.35
CA ARG A 91 0.84 -15.09 -17.04
C ARG A 91 1.25 -16.54 -17.00
N ILE A 92 1.01 -17.21 -15.89
CA ILE A 92 1.30 -18.63 -15.76
C ILE A 92 0.41 -19.43 -16.71
N ALA A 93 -0.89 -19.15 -16.71
CA ALA A 93 -1.83 -19.86 -17.56
C ALA A 93 -1.51 -19.65 -19.04
N SER A 94 -1.23 -18.42 -19.43
CA SER A 94 -0.89 -18.09 -20.80
C SER A 94 0.40 -18.77 -21.25
N GLY A 95 1.40 -18.79 -20.36
CA GLY A 95 2.65 -19.45 -20.65
C GLY A 95 2.49 -20.96 -20.81
N ALA A 96 1.64 -21.54 -19.96
CA ALA A 96 1.39 -22.98 -20.05
C ALA A 96 0.70 -23.34 -21.37
N GLU A 97 -0.22 -22.49 -21.81
CA GLU A 97 -0.94 -22.74 -23.06
C GLU A 97 -0.06 -22.56 -24.28
N SER A 98 0.79 -21.55 -24.26
CA SER A 98 1.65 -21.25 -25.41
C SER A 98 2.94 -22.05 -25.42
N GLY A 99 3.27 -22.68 -24.30
CA GLY A 99 4.54 -23.37 -24.16
C GLY A 99 5.73 -22.44 -23.98
N ARG A 100 5.47 -21.15 -23.78
CA ARG A 100 6.53 -20.17 -23.61
C ARG A 100 6.42 -19.56 -22.21
N VAL A 101 7.41 -19.86 -21.38
CA VAL A 101 7.40 -19.41 -20.00
C VAL A 101 8.71 -18.70 -19.72
N ASP A 102 8.59 -17.44 -19.29
CA ASP A 102 9.74 -16.68 -18.83
C ASP A 102 9.83 -16.85 -17.31
N LEU A 103 10.58 -17.85 -16.90
CA LEU A 103 10.69 -18.18 -15.48
C LEU A 103 11.31 -17.06 -14.68
N ALA A 104 12.25 -16.32 -15.26
CA ALA A 104 12.87 -15.21 -14.56
C ALA A 104 11.85 -14.11 -14.26
N ASP A 105 11.01 -13.81 -15.24
CA ASP A 105 9.98 -12.80 -15.05
C ASP A 105 8.95 -13.25 -14.01
N LEU A 106 8.51 -14.49 -14.12
CA LEU A 106 7.53 -15.03 -13.16
C LEU A 106 8.11 -15.02 -11.75
N GLY A 107 9.40 -15.37 -11.62
CA GLY A 107 10.05 -15.36 -10.32
C GLY A 107 10.11 -13.97 -9.72
N ARG A 108 10.41 -12.97 -10.52
CA ARG A 108 10.45 -11.59 -10.03
C ARG A 108 9.07 -11.13 -9.56
N ARG A 109 8.03 -11.47 -10.33
CA ARG A 109 6.66 -11.09 -9.97
C ARG A 109 6.20 -11.78 -8.70
N ALA A 110 6.52 -13.07 -8.59
CA ALA A 110 6.17 -13.83 -7.39
C ALA A 110 6.88 -13.27 -6.16
N ARG A 111 8.16 -12.94 -6.30
CA ARG A 111 8.91 -12.39 -5.17
C ARG A 111 8.35 -11.04 -4.73
N ARG A 112 8.00 -10.19 -5.68
CA ARG A 112 7.39 -8.91 -5.33
C ARG A 112 6.07 -9.10 -4.60
N LEU A 113 5.29 -10.08 -5.03
CA LEU A 113 4.02 -10.36 -4.37
C LEU A 113 4.24 -10.84 -2.94
N LEU A 114 5.21 -11.72 -2.74
CA LEU A 114 5.52 -12.19 -1.41
C LEU A 114 5.99 -11.06 -0.50
N GLU A 115 6.79 -10.15 -1.03
CA GLU A 115 7.22 -9.00 -0.25
C GLU A 115 6.07 -8.08 0.09
N ALA A 116 5.12 -7.93 -0.83
CA ALA A 116 3.97 -7.08 -0.60
C ALA A 116 3.03 -7.64 0.46
N THR A 117 3.10 -8.94 0.73
CA THR A 117 2.25 -9.56 1.74
C THR A 117 2.90 -9.57 3.13
N ALA A 118 4.09 -9.01 3.26
CA ALA A 118 4.72 -8.90 4.56
C ALA A 118 3.86 -8.04 5.48
N LYS A 119 3.93 -8.32 6.77
CA LYS A 119 3.12 -7.59 7.74
C LYS A 119 3.55 -6.13 7.80
N PRO A 120 2.58 -5.21 7.92
CA PRO A 120 2.93 -3.78 7.95
C PRO A 120 3.94 -3.41 9.03
N GLU A 121 3.90 -4.05 10.19
CA GLU A 121 4.83 -3.71 11.26
C GLU A 121 6.27 -4.08 10.91
N ASP A 122 6.50 -4.86 9.90
CA ASP A 122 7.86 -5.14 9.45
C ASP A 122 8.54 -3.86 8.96
N ASP A 123 7.77 -2.94 8.40
CA ASP A 123 8.29 -1.66 7.96
C ASP A 123 8.76 -0.83 9.14
N GLU A 124 8.08 -0.93 10.27
CA GLU A 124 8.39 -0.15 11.45
C GLU A 124 9.69 -0.58 12.08
N LYS A 125 10.04 -1.83 11.93
CA LYS A 125 11.28 -2.34 12.51
C LYS A 125 12.51 -1.74 11.88
N LEU A 126 12.33 -1.07 10.77
CA LEU A 126 13.44 -0.47 10.05
C LEU A 126 13.75 0.94 10.49
N PHE A 127 12.96 1.49 11.38
CA PHE A 127 13.13 2.87 11.88
C PHE A 127 13.66 2.92 13.29
#